data_a4458a79f030036b55079f29907bbe3c
#
_entry.id   a4458a79f030036b55079f29907bbe3c
#
_cell.length_a   1.000
_cell.length_b   1.000
_cell.length_c   1.000
_cell.angle_alpha   90.00
_cell.angle_beta   90.00
_cell.angle_gamma   90.00
#
_symmetry.space_group_name_H-M   'P 1'
#
loop_
_entity.id
_entity.type
_entity.pdbx_description
1 polymer ?
#
loop_
_entity_poly.entity_id
_entity_poly.type
_entity_poly.pdbx_seq_one_letter_code
_entity_poly.pdbx_strand_id
1 'polypeptide(L)'
;MMEYKGYIGKVEIDDEAGILYGEVINVRDVITFEGDSVDEIETAFRESVDDYLDFCAQRGESPEKPFSGKFVVRLPAELHRQAYIQAKLKDKSLNGWVTEVLQTALKNQ
;
A
#
# COMPACT_ATOMS: atom_id res chain seq x y z
N MET A 1 8.74 -2.08 -10.08
CA MET A 1 7.37 -2.50 -9.73
C MET A 1 6.46 -2.30 -10.92
N MET A 2 5.44 -3.13 -11.04
CA MET A 2 4.46 -3.00 -12.11
C MET A 2 3.33 -2.07 -11.69
N GLU A 3 2.77 -1.35 -12.64
CA GLU A 3 1.64 -0.47 -12.40
C GLU A 3 0.61 -0.61 -13.52
N TYR A 4 -0.67 -0.64 -13.16
CA TYR A 4 -1.77 -0.78 -14.10
C TYR A 4 -3.04 -0.15 -13.51
N LYS A 5 -3.61 0.81 -14.20
CA LYS A 5 -4.83 1.54 -13.75
C LYS A 5 -4.71 2.09 -12.32
N GLY A 6 -3.51 2.52 -11.93
CA GLY A 6 -3.23 3.02 -10.58
C GLY A 6 -2.93 1.95 -9.53
N TYR A 7 -3.01 0.67 -9.89
CA TYR A 7 -2.69 -0.44 -8.98
C TYR A 7 -1.23 -0.83 -9.14
N ILE A 8 -0.57 -1.10 -8.01
CA ILE A 8 0.86 -1.41 -7.97
C ILE A 8 1.05 -2.87 -7.61
N GLY A 9 1.77 -3.59 -8.44
CA GLY A 9 2.10 -5.00 -8.23
C GLY A 9 3.55 -5.16 -7.79
N LYS A 10 3.75 -5.96 -6.75
CA LYS A 10 5.07 -6.37 -6.27
C LYS A 10 5.25 -7.85 -6.56
N VAL A 11 6.37 -8.22 -7.20
CA VAL A 11 6.64 -9.59 -7.61
C VAL A 11 7.84 -10.13 -6.84
N GLU A 12 7.73 -11.38 -6.41
CA GLU A 12 8.79 -12.13 -5.75
C GLU A 12 8.97 -13.48 -6.44
N ILE A 13 10.15 -14.06 -6.29
CA ILE A 13 10.46 -15.40 -6.80
C ILE A 13 10.16 -16.39 -5.69
N ASP A 14 9.35 -17.41 -6.01
CA ASP A 14 9.13 -18.56 -5.13
C ASP A 14 10.00 -19.69 -5.62
N ASP A 15 11.15 -19.86 -4.97
CA ASP A 15 12.15 -20.87 -5.35
C ASP A 15 11.63 -22.30 -5.17
N GLU A 16 10.80 -22.53 -4.16
CA GLU A 16 10.28 -23.87 -3.88
C GLU A 16 9.26 -24.30 -4.92
N ALA A 17 8.34 -23.41 -5.28
CA ALA A 17 7.33 -23.69 -6.29
C ALA A 17 7.86 -23.50 -7.73
N GLY A 18 8.98 -22.80 -7.89
CA GLY A 18 9.55 -22.50 -9.21
C GLY A 18 8.72 -21.52 -10.02
N ILE A 19 8.05 -20.59 -9.36
CA ILE A 19 7.18 -19.61 -10.01
C ILE A 19 7.51 -18.20 -9.55
N LEU A 20 7.00 -17.22 -10.30
CA LEU A 20 6.92 -15.84 -9.87
C LEU A 20 5.56 -15.62 -9.20
N TYR A 21 5.57 -14.95 -8.08
CA TYR A 21 4.39 -14.67 -7.28
C TYR A 21 4.27 -13.17 -7.05
N GLY A 22 3.08 -12.63 -7.19
CA GLY A 22 2.86 -11.21 -7.02
C GLY A 22 1.65 -10.88 -6.18
N GLU A 23 1.65 -9.65 -5.70
CA GLU A 23 0.57 -9.11 -4.88
C GLU A 23 0.37 -7.64 -5.22
N VAL A 24 -0.89 -7.21 -5.26
CA VAL A 24 -1.22 -5.78 -5.37
C VAL A 24 -1.04 -5.16 -4.00
N ILE A 25 -0.14 -4.21 -3.87
CA ILE A 25 0.31 -3.69 -2.56
C ILE A 25 -0.40 -2.43 -2.09
N ASN A 26 -1.16 -1.78 -2.95
CA ASN A 26 -1.81 -0.52 -2.60
C ASN A 26 -3.34 -0.64 -2.47
N VAL A 27 -3.82 -1.79 -2.05
CA VAL A 27 -5.21 -2.04 -1.65
C VAL A 27 -5.23 -2.83 -0.35
N ARG A 28 -6.35 -2.80 0.38
CA ARG A 28 -6.53 -3.62 1.59
C ARG A 28 -6.88 -5.06 1.25
N ASP A 29 -7.63 -5.24 0.18
CA ASP A 29 -8.00 -6.58 -0.26
C ASP A 29 -6.77 -7.35 -0.71
N VAL A 30 -6.81 -8.66 -0.52
CA VAL A 30 -5.72 -9.52 -0.96
C VAL A 30 -5.96 -9.87 -2.42
N ILE A 31 -5.16 -9.30 -3.30
CA ILE A 31 -5.18 -9.57 -4.73
C ILE A 31 -3.82 -10.12 -5.12
N THR A 32 -3.77 -11.39 -5.47
CA THR A 32 -2.54 -12.09 -5.81
C THR A 32 -2.59 -12.60 -7.25
N PHE A 33 -1.42 -12.83 -7.81
CA PHE A 33 -1.27 -13.34 -9.17
C PHE A 33 0.04 -14.09 -9.27
N GLU A 34 0.16 -14.97 -10.24
CA GLU A 34 1.37 -15.78 -10.42
C GLU A 34 1.62 -16.05 -11.90
N GLY A 35 2.82 -16.45 -12.24
CA GLY A 35 3.24 -16.80 -13.58
C GLY A 35 4.62 -17.45 -13.60
N ASP A 36 4.94 -18.11 -14.70
CA ASP A 36 6.22 -18.79 -14.87
C ASP A 36 7.26 -17.92 -15.58
N SER A 37 6.84 -16.79 -16.14
CA SER A 37 7.72 -15.85 -16.86
C SER A 37 7.30 -14.41 -16.58
N VAL A 38 8.16 -13.47 -16.97
CA VAL A 38 7.86 -12.04 -16.84
C VAL A 38 6.60 -11.69 -17.61
N ASP A 39 6.46 -12.17 -18.86
CA ASP A 39 5.28 -11.88 -19.67
C ASP A 39 4.00 -12.46 -19.06
N GLU A 40 4.08 -13.67 -18.55
CA GLU A 40 2.93 -14.31 -17.89
C GLU A 40 2.50 -13.58 -16.63
N ILE A 41 3.45 -13.16 -15.80
CA ILE A 41 3.09 -12.49 -14.55
C ILE A 41 2.56 -11.08 -14.80
N GLU A 42 3.04 -10.37 -15.83
CA GLU A 42 2.47 -9.09 -16.22
C GLU A 42 1.03 -9.23 -16.68
N THR A 43 0.74 -10.23 -17.51
CA THR A 43 -0.61 -10.54 -17.96
C THR A 43 -1.51 -10.91 -16.79
N ALA A 44 -1.02 -11.79 -15.91
CA ALA A 44 -1.77 -12.20 -14.72
C ALA A 44 -2.07 -11.02 -13.79
N PHE A 45 -1.14 -10.10 -13.63
CA PHE A 45 -1.35 -8.88 -12.85
C PHE A 45 -2.48 -8.04 -13.44
N ARG A 46 -2.44 -7.75 -14.72
CA ARG A 46 -3.48 -6.95 -15.39
C ARG A 46 -4.84 -7.62 -15.32
N GLU A 47 -4.91 -8.93 -15.56
CA GLU A 47 -6.14 -9.69 -15.43
C GLU A 47 -6.71 -9.64 -14.02
N SER A 48 -5.86 -9.76 -13.00
CA SER A 48 -6.28 -9.68 -11.60
C SER A 48 -6.87 -8.32 -11.25
N VAL A 49 -6.27 -7.24 -11.74
CA VAL A 49 -6.80 -5.89 -11.55
C VAL A 49 -8.15 -5.74 -12.26
N ASP A 50 -8.24 -6.16 -13.51
CA ASP A 50 -9.48 -6.07 -14.28
C ASP A 50 -10.59 -6.89 -13.64
N ASP A 51 -10.29 -8.10 -13.17
CA ASP A 51 -11.25 -8.96 -12.47
C ASP A 51 -11.76 -8.31 -11.19
N TYR A 52 -10.87 -7.68 -10.42
CA TYR A 52 -11.26 -6.95 -9.22
C TYR A 52 -12.21 -5.79 -9.54
N LEU A 53 -11.90 -5.01 -10.57
CA LEU A 53 -12.74 -3.89 -11.00
C LEU A 53 -14.09 -4.35 -11.50
N ASP A 54 -14.13 -5.44 -12.27
CA ASP A 54 -15.37 -6.04 -12.76
C ASP A 54 -16.22 -6.58 -11.60
N PHE A 55 -15.59 -7.22 -10.64
CA PHE A 55 -16.26 -7.71 -9.43
C PHE A 55 -16.93 -6.58 -8.66
N CYS A 56 -16.23 -5.49 -8.45
CA CYS A 56 -16.79 -4.30 -7.79
C CYS A 56 -17.96 -3.72 -8.57
N ALA A 57 -17.83 -3.62 -9.90
CA ALA A 57 -18.90 -3.11 -10.77
C ALA A 57 -20.15 -3.97 -10.72
N GLN A 58 -20.00 -5.30 -10.75
CA GLN A 58 -21.12 -6.24 -10.69
C GLN A 58 -21.89 -6.15 -9.36
N ARG A 59 -21.20 -5.82 -8.28
CA ARG A 59 -21.81 -5.67 -6.96
C ARG A 59 -22.34 -4.27 -6.70
N GLY A 60 -22.17 -3.34 -7.64
CA GLY A 60 -22.54 -1.95 -7.45
C GLY A 60 -21.71 -1.23 -6.40
N GLU A 61 -20.51 -1.75 -6.12
CA GLU A 61 -19.59 -1.19 -5.15
C GLU A 61 -18.50 -0.39 -5.86
N SER A 62 -18.08 0.72 -5.26
CA SER A 62 -16.91 1.44 -5.74
C SER A 62 -15.65 0.66 -5.40
N PRO A 63 -14.64 0.62 -6.29
CA PRO A 63 -13.35 0.05 -5.94
C PRO A 63 -12.80 0.69 -4.67
N GLU A 64 -12.08 -0.09 -3.88
CA GLU A 64 -11.50 0.38 -2.64
C GLU A 64 -10.60 1.59 -2.87
N LYS A 65 -10.77 2.61 -2.03
CA LYS A 65 -9.86 3.75 -1.97
C LYS A 65 -8.87 3.47 -0.85
N PRO A 66 -7.67 2.99 -1.18
CA PRO A 66 -6.76 2.48 -0.15
C PRO A 66 -6.24 3.55 0.81
N PHE A 67 -6.27 4.83 0.40
CA PHE A 67 -5.60 5.89 1.15
C PHE A 67 -6.54 7.08 1.36
N SER A 68 -7.28 7.04 2.47
CA SER A 68 -8.22 8.10 2.84
C SER A 68 -7.54 9.32 3.45
N GLY A 69 -6.29 9.19 3.85
CA GLY A 69 -5.59 10.19 4.64
C GLY A 69 -5.77 10.01 6.15
N LYS A 70 -6.49 8.98 6.56
CA LYS A 70 -6.71 8.68 7.99
C LYS A 70 -6.30 7.25 8.29
N PHE A 71 -5.49 7.10 9.33
CA PHE A 71 -5.14 5.79 9.86
C PHE A 71 -4.74 5.91 11.32
N VAL A 72 -4.88 4.82 12.05
CA VAL A 72 -4.55 4.76 13.47
C VAL A 72 -3.20 4.07 13.63
N VAL A 73 -2.32 4.71 14.40
CA VAL A 73 -1.03 4.13 14.76
C VAL A 73 -0.99 3.91 16.26
N ARG A 74 -0.56 2.73 16.68
CA ARG A 74 -0.32 2.41 18.08
C ARG A 74 1.18 2.50 18.35
N LEU A 75 1.55 3.32 19.31
CA LEU A 75 2.94 3.57 19.69
C LEU A 75 3.15 3.20 21.16
N PRO A 76 4.39 2.87 21.56
CA PRO A 76 4.71 2.86 22.98
C PRO A 76 4.34 4.21 23.60
N ALA A 77 3.79 4.17 24.81
CA ALA A 77 3.30 5.38 25.49
C ALA A 77 4.36 6.47 25.60
N GLU A 78 5.60 6.10 25.84
CA GLU A 78 6.71 7.06 25.94
C GLU A 78 7.01 7.73 24.60
N LEU A 79 6.96 7.00 23.51
CA LEU A 79 7.15 7.58 22.18
C LEU A 79 6.02 8.57 21.84
N HIS A 80 4.78 8.20 22.16
CA HIS A 80 3.63 9.10 22.00
C HIS A 80 3.84 10.40 22.79
N ARG A 81 4.28 10.28 24.04
CA ARG A 81 4.56 11.42 24.91
C ARG A 81 5.64 12.33 24.30
N GLN A 82 6.74 11.74 23.85
CA GLN A 82 7.85 12.51 23.24
C GLN A 82 7.40 13.23 21.97
N ALA A 83 6.62 12.57 21.12
CA ALA A 83 6.08 13.18 19.90
C ALA A 83 5.18 14.38 20.23
N TYR A 84 4.31 14.23 21.21
CA TYR A 84 3.42 15.31 21.65
C TYR A 84 4.21 16.52 22.15
N ILE A 85 5.24 16.29 22.97
CA ILE A 85 6.09 17.35 23.49
C ILE A 85 6.84 18.08 22.36
N GLN A 86 7.40 17.33 21.42
CA GLN A 86 8.11 17.92 20.28
C GLN A 86 7.19 18.80 19.43
N ALA A 87 5.97 18.34 19.18
CA ALA A 87 4.98 19.14 18.45
C ALA A 87 4.70 20.46 19.18
N LYS A 88 4.47 20.41 20.49
CA LYS A 88 4.22 21.61 21.31
C LYS A 88 5.39 22.57 21.29
N LEU A 89 6.62 22.08 21.40
CA LEU A 89 7.82 22.92 21.37
C LEU A 89 8.00 23.66 20.05
N LYS A 90 7.44 23.12 18.97
CA LYS A 90 7.49 23.71 17.62
C LYS A 90 6.22 24.45 17.25
N ASP A 91 5.31 24.65 18.18
CA ASP A 91 4.02 25.30 17.96
C ASP A 91 3.20 24.62 16.84
N LYS A 92 3.24 23.29 16.82
CA LYS A 92 2.50 22.48 15.83
C LYS A 92 1.51 21.56 16.53
N SER A 93 0.44 21.20 15.82
CA SER A 93 -0.40 20.09 16.27
C SER A 93 0.39 18.79 16.16
N LEU A 94 0.00 17.79 16.95
CA LEU A 94 0.62 16.46 16.82
C LEU A 94 0.48 15.93 15.40
N ASN A 95 -0.71 16.07 14.81
CA ASN A 95 -0.94 15.66 13.44
C ASN A 95 -0.01 16.36 12.44
N GLY A 96 0.14 17.65 12.58
CA GLY A 96 1.04 18.44 11.71
C GLY A 96 2.50 18.04 11.86
N TRP A 97 2.95 17.81 13.08
CA TRP A 97 4.32 17.38 13.36
C TRP A 97 4.58 15.98 12.77
N VAL A 98 3.66 15.03 12.97
CA VAL A 98 3.77 13.68 12.42
C VAL A 98 3.81 13.73 10.89
N THR A 99 2.95 14.52 10.27
CA THR A 99 2.93 14.71 8.81
C THR A 99 4.29 15.16 8.29
N GLU A 100 4.88 16.13 8.95
CA GLU A 100 6.18 16.68 8.56
C GLU A 100 7.31 15.65 8.72
N VAL A 101 7.29 14.89 9.82
CA VAL A 101 8.26 13.82 10.06
C VAL A 101 8.17 12.74 8.98
N LEU A 102 6.97 12.33 8.63
CA LEU A 102 6.75 11.33 7.58
C LEU A 102 7.22 11.85 6.21
N GLN A 103 6.93 13.10 5.89
CA GLN A 103 7.40 13.71 4.64
C GLN A 103 8.92 13.70 4.55
N THR A 104 9.59 14.07 5.65
CA THR A 104 11.04 14.06 5.72
C THR A 104 11.63 12.67 5.57
N ALA A 105 11.05 11.69 6.26
CA ALA A 105 11.49 10.29 6.17
C ALA A 105 11.37 9.75 4.76
N LEU A 106 10.30 10.07 4.05
CA LEU A 106 10.07 9.59 2.68
C LEU A 106 11.00 10.25 1.66
N LYS A 107 11.40 11.50 1.89
CA LYS A 107 12.37 12.19 1.02
C LYS A 107 13.78 11.59 1.11
N ASN A 108 14.11 10.99 2.22
CA ASN A 108 15.46 10.46 2.48
C ASN A 108 15.64 9.00 2.07
N GLN A 109 14.73 8.48 1.27
CA GLN A 109 14.84 7.13 0.73
C GLN A 109 15.44 7.12 -0.68
#